data_846ec71dad12bdafaf1ced258ed6b024
#
_entry.id   846ec71dad12bdafaf1ced258ed6b024
#
_cell.length_a   1.000
_cell.length_b   1.000
_cell.length_c   1.000
_cell.angle_alpha   90.00
_cell.angle_beta   90.00
_cell.angle_gamma   90.00
#
_symmetry.space_group_name_H-M   'P 1'
#
loop_
_entity.id
_entity.type
_entity.pdbx_description
1 polymer ?
#
loop_
_entity_poly.entity_id
_entity_poly.type
_entity_poly.pdbx_seq_one_letter_code
_entity_poly.pdbx_strand_id
1 'polypeptide(L)'
;MLVTRVLGDCPVCGGKGRFGNVSVQGDHVLRGCMSCNYSTTIWLPETRKKILYLDQFFFSSAFKERDPRFVKAVKRIREISALQLLAVPFSSIHEDETHQWRGYDGKNKEELMEFIKSTSRGHEFEPAYNVEQTQIVRAFQFYLQGKTVSFELQQKDVVSSDIHEWDDYFRIDVGHYIKDIELMRDLKRQGVEMLVDAFPVWRQSIHTFEQDVAIELREAAKSYVEAYFKYAARIANGDYAALLDSPIISMVVEALLHCLPKNSPPEESLKKIGAFFQSEYFSEIPYQWLSTRVFATLKDMVKRGAYVNRESALKRLGGFFQDMKHVSIYAPYCDAFVMDQAMAALVADPRIALEARYGVRIFSLNNWDALLAWLDELELGLSQEHLDGLAAAYPKMERT
;
A
#
# COMPACT_ATOMS: atom_id res chain seq x y z
N MET A 1 2.90 16.51 34.39
CA MET A 1 2.41 16.17 33.03
C MET A 1 3.46 16.61 32.04
N LEU A 2 3.81 15.81 31.04
CA LEU A 2 4.78 16.17 30.02
C LEU A 2 4.07 17.04 28.96
N VAL A 3 4.50 18.30 28.84
CA VAL A 3 3.99 19.24 27.80
C VAL A 3 4.92 19.18 26.60
N THR A 4 4.39 18.75 25.46
CA THR A 4 5.15 18.65 24.20
C THR A 4 5.29 20.00 23.50
N ARG A 5 4.33 20.90 23.71
CA ARG A 5 4.28 22.22 23.09
C ARG A 5 3.75 23.28 24.08
N VAL A 6 4.63 24.14 24.55
CA VAL A 6 4.30 25.21 25.49
C VAL A 6 3.52 26.32 24.80
N LEU A 7 2.37 26.71 25.37
CA LEU A 7 1.49 27.79 24.92
C LEU A 7 1.60 29.05 25.74
N GLY A 8 1.90 28.92 27.06
CA GLY A 8 1.99 30.07 27.94
C GLY A 8 1.91 29.71 29.42
N ASP A 9 1.38 30.65 30.20
CA ASP A 9 1.23 30.52 31.65
C ASP A 9 0.00 29.66 32.00
N CYS A 10 0.08 28.95 33.11
CA CYS A 10 -1.04 28.12 33.54
C CYS A 10 -2.20 28.98 34.10
N PRO A 11 -3.43 28.81 33.60
CA PRO A 11 -4.57 29.61 34.01
C PRO A 11 -5.00 29.33 35.47
N VAL A 12 -4.57 28.23 36.07
CA VAL A 12 -4.95 27.82 37.43
C VAL A 12 -3.88 28.14 38.47
N CYS A 13 -2.63 27.73 38.25
CA CYS A 13 -1.56 27.98 39.22
C CYS A 13 -0.66 29.15 38.88
N GLY A 14 -0.86 29.85 37.76
CA GLY A 14 -0.03 30.97 37.33
C GLY A 14 1.40 30.61 36.95
N GLY A 15 1.75 29.30 36.87
CA GLY A 15 3.10 28.83 36.51
C GLY A 15 3.51 29.34 35.13
N LYS A 16 4.54 30.19 35.08
CA LYS A 16 5.00 30.85 33.84
C LYS A 16 5.58 29.86 32.85
N GLY A 17 5.05 29.84 31.62
CA GLY A 17 5.49 28.95 30.54
C GLY A 17 5.34 27.49 30.88
N ARG A 18 4.38 27.10 31.70
CA ARG A 18 4.18 25.73 32.17
C ARG A 18 2.93 25.05 31.63
N PHE A 19 2.16 25.73 30.81
CA PHE A 19 0.93 25.21 30.21
C PHE A 19 1.05 25.05 28.69
N GLY A 20 0.51 23.96 28.16
CA GLY A 20 0.55 23.69 26.74
C GLY A 20 -0.06 22.35 26.33
N ASN A 21 0.13 21.99 25.06
CA ASN A 21 -0.34 20.70 24.53
C ASN A 21 0.49 19.57 25.14
N VAL A 22 -0.20 18.52 25.60
CA VAL A 22 0.38 17.26 26.08
C VAL A 22 0.40 16.24 24.93
N SER A 23 -0.72 16.10 24.22
CA SER A 23 -0.86 15.26 23.05
C SER A 23 -1.94 15.80 22.11
N VAL A 24 -1.82 15.48 20.83
CA VAL A 24 -2.89 15.57 19.82
C VAL A 24 -3.18 14.14 19.42
N GLN A 25 -4.40 13.66 19.60
CA GLN A 25 -4.72 12.27 19.32
C GLN A 25 -6.21 12.12 18.99
N GLY A 26 -6.48 11.40 17.92
CA GLY A 26 -7.84 11.15 17.50
C GLY A 26 -8.59 12.43 17.14
N ASP A 27 -9.57 12.78 17.95
CA ASP A 27 -10.48 13.91 17.77
C ASP A 27 -10.25 15.03 18.80
N HIS A 28 -9.15 15.02 19.56
CA HIS A 28 -8.93 16.01 20.60
C HIS A 28 -7.46 16.38 20.84
N VAL A 29 -7.28 17.52 21.46
CA VAL A 29 -6.01 17.99 22.05
C VAL A 29 -6.15 17.93 23.57
N LEU A 30 -5.25 17.20 24.22
CA LEU A 30 -5.08 17.27 25.64
C LEU A 30 -4.09 18.39 25.98
N ARG A 31 -4.50 19.38 26.75
CA ARG A 31 -3.66 20.43 27.31
C ARG A 31 -3.46 20.23 28.80
N GLY A 32 -2.29 20.57 29.29
CA GLY A 32 -2.00 20.39 30.71
C GLY A 32 -0.89 21.30 31.23
N CYS A 33 -0.74 21.31 32.55
CA CYS A 33 0.29 22.06 33.25
C CYS A 33 1.41 21.16 33.75
N MET A 34 2.66 21.57 33.60
CA MET A 34 3.83 20.86 34.16
C MET A 34 3.97 21.03 35.68
N SER A 35 3.34 22.06 36.27
CA SER A 35 3.52 22.43 37.69
C SER A 35 2.34 22.05 38.60
N CYS A 36 1.15 21.83 38.04
CA CYS A 36 -0.03 21.38 38.79
C CYS A 36 -0.80 20.34 37.98
N ASN A 37 -1.87 19.78 38.58
CA ASN A 37 -2.68 18.73 37.93
C ASN A 37 -3.75 19.27 36.98
N TYR A 38 -3.71 20.56 36.63
CA TYR A 38 -4.68 21.13 35.70
C TYR A 38 -4.52 20.55 34.31
N SER A 39 -5.61 20.05 33.75
CA SER A 39 -5.71 19.61 32.37
C SER A 39 -7.06 20.00 31.79
N THR A 40 -7.11 20.14 30.48
CA THR A 40 -8.32 20.42 29.71
C THR A 40 -8.25 19.74 28.33
N THR A 41 -9.39 19.32 27.84
CA THR A 41 -9.52 18.72 26.51
C THR A 41 -10.17 19.73 25.57
N ILE A 42 -9.61 19.85 24.36
CA ILE A 42 -10.19 20.62 23.26
C ILE A 42 -10.56 19.65 22.17
N TRP A 43 -11.83 19.58 21.84
CA TRP A 43 -12.32 18.76 20.74
C TRP A 43 -11.97 19.41 19.40
N LEU A 44 -11.53 18.58 18.47
CA LEU A 44 -11.17 18.98 17.12
C LEU A 44 -12.28 18.58 16.16
N PRO A 45 -12.46 19.29 15.03
CA PRO A 45 -13.44 18.90 14.02
C PRO A 45 -13.05 17.55 13.37
N GLU A 46 -14.05 16.87 12.83
CA GLU A 46 -13.81 15.65 12.04
C GLU A 46 -12.88 15.99 10.86
N THR A 47 -11.87 15.18 10.64
CA THR A 47 -11.00 15.29 9.47
C THR A 47 -11.11 14.07 8.57
N ARG A 48 -11.09 14.29 7.26
CA ARG A 48 -11.09 13.23 6.24
C ARG A 48 -9.92 13.44 5.30
N LYS A 49 -8.78 12.93 5.70
CA LYS A 49 -7.57 13.02 4.88
C LYS A 49 -7.76 12.22 3.60
N LYS A 50 -7.31 12.78 2.49
CA LYS A 50 -7.14 12.03 1.26
C LYS A 50 -5.92 11.12 1.36
N ILE A 51 -5.96 9.96 0.73
CA ILE A 51 -4.86 8.99 0.73
C ILE A 51 -4.16 9.07 -0.62
N LEU A 52 -2.89 9.49 -0.59
CA LEU A 52 -2.00 9.51 -1.74
C LEU A 52 -0.94 8.42 -1.58
N TYR A 53 -0.88 7.50 -2.52
CA TYR A 53 0.22 6.54 -2.57
C TYR A 53 1.26 6.98 -3.62
N LEU A 54 2.51 6.95 -3.21
CA LEU A 54 3.66 7.27 -4.05
C LEU A 54 4.46 5.98 -4.25
N ASP A 55 4.67 5.52 -5.46
CA ASP A 55 5.50 4.33 -5.68
C ASP A 55 7.00 4.60 -5.44
N GLN A 56 7.81 3.56 -5.46
CA GLN A 56 9.25 3.66 -5.22
C GLN A 56 9.97 4.55 -6.25
N PHE A 57 9.45 4.61 -7.48
CA PHE A 57 9.97 5.51 -8.52
C PHE A 57 9.90 6.97 -8.08
N PHE A 58 8.77 7.41 -7.49
CA PHE A 58 8.61 8.77 -7.00
C PHE A 58 9.61 9.07 -5.88
N PHE A 59 9.63 8.23 -4.83
CA PHE A 59 10.52 8.45 -3.68
C PHE A 59 12.00 8.47 -4.08
N SER A 60 12.45 7.52 -4.88
CA SER A 60 13.85 7.47 -5.33
C SER A 60 14.22 8.63 -6.24
N SER A 61 13.29 9.14 -7.06
CA SER A 61 13.52 10.32 -7.92
C SER A 61 13.60 11.60 -7.10
N ALA A 62 12.70 11.77 -6.13
CA ALA A 62 12.69 12.90 -5.23
C ALA A 62 13.95 12.93 -4.34
N PHE A 63 14.34 11.79 -3.78
CA PHE A 63 15.54 11.66 -2.94
C PHE A 63 16.83 11.96 -3.68
N LYS A 64 16.93 11.64 -4.98
CA LYS A 64 18.07 11.96 -5.83
C LYS A 64 18.16 13.45 -6.20
N GLU A 65 17.07 14.21 -6.07
CA GLU A 65 17.00 15.66 -6.32
C GLU A 65 17.44 16.10 -7.74
N ARG A 66 17.50 15.16 -8.71
CA ARG A 66 17.92 15.47 -10.08
C ARG A 66 16.90 16.28 -10.86
N ASP A 67 15.63 16.01 -10.62
CA ASP A 67 14.52 16.66 -11.31
C ASP A 67 13.76 17.54 -10.32
N PRO A 68 13.77 18.87 -10.52
CA PRO A 68 13.14 19.82 -9.63
C PRO A 68 11.62 19.63 -9.49
N ARG A 69 10.97 18.92 -10.44
CA ARG A 69 9.53 18.61 -10.34
C ARG A 69 9.24 17.75 -9.11
N PHE A 70 10.07 16.73 -8.83
CA PHE A 70 9.88 15.85 -7.67
C PHE A 70 10.14 16.59 -6.35
N VAL A 71 11.17 17.44 -6.31
CA VAL A 71 11.49 18.26 -5.12
C VAL A 71 10.30 19.19 -4.79
N LYS A 72 9.76 19.87 -5.81
CA LYS A 72 8.58 20.72 -5.65
C LYS A 72 7.36 19.93 -5.18
N ALA A 73 7.11 18.76 -5.76
CA ALA A 73 5.98 17.91 -5.38
C ALA A 73 6.10 17.41 -3.94
N VAL A 74 7.28 16.93 -3.50
CA VAL A 74 7.49 16.51 -2.09
C VAL A 74 7.25 17.66 -1.12
N LYS A 75 7.77 18.87 -1.45
CA LYS A 75 7.51 20.06 -0.61
C LYS A 75 6.00 20.29 -0.48
N ARG A 76 5.28 20.28 -1.60
CA ARG A 76 3.83 20.50 -1.63
C ARG A 76 3.06 19.41 -0.88
N ILE A 77 3.42 18.16 -1.06
CA ILE A 77 2.84 17.02 -0.34
C ILE A 77 3.01 17.20 1.18
N ARG A 78 4.22 17.57 1.63
CA ARG A 78 4.49 17.79 3.06
C ARG A 78 3.67 18.95 3.63
N GLU A 79 3.51 20.04 2.88
CA GLU A 79 2.65 21.18 3.24
C GLU A 79 1.19 20.73 3.44
N ILE A 80 0.62 20.01 2.48
CA ILE A 80 -0.77 19.54 2.54
C ILE A 80 -0.96 18.50 3.66
N SER A 81 0.02 17.60 3.85
CA SER A 81 -0.02 16.62 4.96
C SER A 81 0.06 17.31 6.33
N ALA A 82 0.83 18.39 6.45
CA ALA A 82 0.89 19.18 7.68
C ALA A 82 -0.46 19.85 8.01
N LEU A 83 -1.25 20.17 7.00
CA LEU A 83 -2.62 20.68 7.16
C LEU A 83 -3.64 19.59 7.51
N GLN A 84 -3.24 18.34 7.75
CA GLN A 84 -4.12 17.21 8.05
C GLN A 84 -5.15 16.90 6.95
N LEU A 85 -4.84 17.26 5.70
CA LEU A 85 -5.70 17.00 4.53
C LEU A 85 -5.26 15.77 3.74
N LEU A 86 -4.02 15.33 3.92
CA LEU A 86 -3.38 14.29 3.14
C LEU A 86 -2.62 13.32 4.05
N ALA A 87 -2.84 12.04 3.83
CA ALA A 87 -2.01 10.95 4.33
C ALA A 87 -1.25 10.31 3.16
N VAL A 88 0.03 9.99 3.37
CA VAL A 88 0.91 9.42 2.34
C VAL A 88 1.55 8.15 2.91
N PRO A 89 0.80 7.05 3.05
CA PRO A 89 1.36 5.85 3.66
C PRO A 89 2.43 5.22 2.77
N PHE A 90 3.51 4.75 3.39
CA PHE A 90 4.43 3.81 2.74
C PHE A 90 3.99 2.36 3.02
N SER A 91 4.68 1.38 2.46
CA SER A 91 4.33 -0.04 2.60
C SER A 91 5.56 -0.93 2.70
N SER A 92 5.37 -2.18 3.07
CA SER A 92 6.42 -3.21 3.09
C SER A 92 7.12 -3.38 1.72
N ILE A 93 6.42 -3.08 0.60
CA ILE A 93 7.04 -3.17 -0.72
C ILE A 93 8.12 -2.07 -0.88
N HIS A 94 7.89 -0.87 -0.34
CA HIS A 94 8.93 0.17 -0.30
C HIS A 94 10.14 -0.25 0.51
N GLU A 95 9.93 -0.94 1.63
CA GLU A 95 11.03 -1.48 2.44
C GLU A 95 11.84 -2.51 1.64
N ASP A 96 11.16 -3.48 1.01
CA ASP A 96 11.76 -4.51 0.17
C ASP A 96 12.58 -3.91 -1.00
N GLU A 97 12.06 -2.89 -1.67
CA GLU A 97 12.76 -2.22 -2.77
C GLU A 97 13.93 -1.35 -2.30
N THR A 98 13.73 -0.63 -1.18
CA THR A 98 14.79 0.21 -0.60
C THR A 98 15.94 -0.65 -0.07
N HIS A 99 15.68 -1.83 0.50
CA HIS A 99 16.73 -2.76 0.91
C HIS A 99 17.62 -3.24 -0.28
N GLN A 100 17.02 -3.33 -1.46
CA GLN A 100 17.74 -3.71 -2.69
C GLN A 100 18.46 -2.53 -3.37
N TRP A 101 18.22 -1.29 -2.90
CA TRP A 101 18.80 -0.10 -3.51
C TRP A 101 20.33 -0.04 -3.32
N ARG A 102 21.06 0.37 -4.37
CA ARG A 102 22.53 0.34 -4.38
C ARG A 102 23.19 1.66 -3.96
N GLY A 103 22.37 2.64 -3.56
CA GLY A 103 22.86 3.98 -3.28
C GLY A 103 22.99 4.85 -4.54
N TYR A 104 23.24 6.12 -4.32
CA TYR A 104 23.39 7.13 -5.37
C TYR A 104 24.12 8.35 -4.82
N ASP A 105 25.24 8.76 -5.43
CA ASP A 105 26.00 9.99 -5.11
C ASP A 105 26.31 10.14 -3.61
N GLY A 106 26.82 9.09 -3.00
CA GLY A 106 27.13 9.03 -1.57
C GLY A 106 25.95 8.79 -0.64
N LYS A 107 24.70 8.91 -1.13
CA LYS A 107 23.47 8.62 -0.38
C LYS A 107 23.26 7.10 -0.30
N ASN A 108 22.84 6.61 0.87
CA ASN A 108 22.62 5.19 1.14
C ASN A 108 21.13 4.82 1.25
N LYS A 109 20.85 3.54 1.41
CA LYS A 109 19.49 3.02 1.49
C LYS A 109 18.77 3.38 2.80
N GLU A 110 19.51 3.52 3.88
CA GLU A 110 19.00 3.93 5.18
C GLU A 110 18.48 5.36 5.12
N GLU A 111 19.22 6.27 4.47
CA GLU A 111 18.81 7.65 4.24
C GLU A 111 17.58 7.73 3.32
N LEU A 112 17.50 6.88 2.28
CA LEU A 112 16.30 6.79 1.45
C LEU A 112 15.10 6.32 2.25
N MET A 113 15.25 5.30 3.10
CA MET A 113 14.15 4.81 3.92
C MET A 113 13.68 5.88 4.93
N GLU A 114 14.61 6.62 5.54
CA GLU A 114 14.25 7.73 6.42
C GLU A 114 13.51 8.84 5.67
N PHE A 115 13.95 9.16 4.44
CA PHE A 115 13.23 10.12 3.57
C PHE A 115 11.80 9.68 3.26
N ILE A 116 11.59 8.38 2.94
CA ILE A 116 10.26 7.79 2.71
C ILE A 116 9.40 7.95 3.96
N LYS A 117 9.90 7.48 5.08
CA LYS A 117 9.21 7.48 6.38
C LYS A 117 8.88 8.91 6.85
N SER A 118 9.82 9.86 6.69
CA SER A 118 9.58 11.27 7.05
C SER A 118 8.54 11.93 6.15
N THR A 119 8.53 11.61 4.85
CA THR A 119 7.52 12.13 3.91
C THR A 119 6.13 11.55 4.21
N SER A 120 6.07 10.29 4.59
CA SER A 120 4.85 9.60 4.99
C SER A 120 4.35 9.99 6.40
N ARG A 121 5.11 10.79 7.17
CA ARG A 121 4.81 11.16 8.55
C ARG A 121 4.52 9.93 9.45
N GLY A 122 5.16 8.79 9.15
CA GLY A 122 4.97 7.52 9.84
C GLY A 122 3.69 6.76 9.51
N HIS A 123 2.85 7.26 8.60
CA HIS A 123 1.73 6.46 8.09
C HIS A 123 2.26 5.28 7.28
N GLU A 124 1.81 4.10 7.63
CA GLU A 124 2.20 2.84 7.01
C GLU A 124 0.97 2.01 6.68
N PHE A 125 0.98 1.41 5.50
CA PHE A 125 0.00 0.39 5.14
C PHE A 125 0.40 -0.96 5.72
N GLU A 126 -0.60 -1.77 6.05
CA GLU A 126 -0.40 -3.17 6.42
C GLU A 126 0.48 -3.87 5.36
N PRO A 127 1.32 -4.84 5.78
CA PRO A 127 2.14 -5.60 4.87
C PRO A 127 1.30 -6.21 3.73
N ALA A 128 1.85 -6.17 2.51
CA ALA A 128 1.15 -6.60 1.30
C ALA A 128 0.51 -7.99 1.42
N TYR A 129 1.20 -8.93 2.07
CA TYR A 129 0.69 -10.28 2.29
C TYR A 129 -0.51 -10.33 3.26
N ASN A 130 -0.56 -9.43 4.27
CA ASN A 130 -1.70 -9.32 5.18
C ASN A 130 -2.94 -8.80 4.46
N VAL A 131 -2.77 -7.77 3.63
CA VAL A 131 -3.86 -7.19 2.84
C VAL A 131 -4.44 -8.23 1.88
N GLU A 132 -3.58 -8.94 1.16
CA GLU A 132 -3.97 -10.01 0.23
C GLU A 132 -4.75 -11.12 0.97
N GLN A 133 -4.23 -11.61 2.09
CA GLN A 133 -4.90 -12.61 2.90
C GLN A 133 -6.26 -12.12 3.41
N THR A 134 -6.33 -10.88 3.92
CA THR A 134 -7.57 -10.28 4.43
C THR A 134 -8.63 -10.20 3.34
N GLN A 135 -8.27 -9.77 2.13
CA GLN A 135 -9.18 -9.74 0.99
C GLN A 135 -9.73 -11.14 0.65
N ILE A 136 -8.85 -12.14 0.57
CA ILE A 136 -9.22 -13.52 0.22
C ILE A 136 -10.14 -14.14 1.30
N VAL A 137 -9.79 -13.98 2.57
CA VAL A 137 -10.60 -14.47 3.70
C VAL A 137 -11.99 -13.84 3.71
N ARG A 138 -12.09 -12.52 3.49
CA ARG A 138 -13.39 -11.83 3.43
C ARG A 138 -14.24 -12.33 2.26
N ALA A 139 -13.66 -12.46 1.08
CA ALA A 139 -14.38 -13.01 -0.08
C ALA A 139 -14.86 -14.45 0.17
N PHE A 140 -14.06 -15.26 0.83
CA PHE A 140 -14.44 -16.62 1.20
C PHE A 140 -15.58 -16.66 2.23
N GLN A 141 -15.55 -15.76 3.21
CA GLN A 141 -16.66 -15.62 4.18
C GLN A 141 -17.97 -15.22 3.48
N PHE A 142 -17.93 -14.34 2.48
CA PHE A 142 -19.11 -13.98 1.69
C PHE A 142 -19.60 -15.17 0.85
N TYR A 143 -18.68 -15.92 0.25
CA TYR A 143 -18.98 -17.17 -0.47
C TYR A 143 -19.68 -18.18 0.44
N LEU A 144 -19.18 -18.41 1.66
CA LEU A 144 -19.77 -19.34 2.63
C LEU A 144 -21.17 -18.92 3.07
N GLN A 145 -21.43 -17.61 3.12
CA GLN A 145 -22.73 -17.05 3.52
C GLN A 145 -23.73 -16.95 2.37
N GLY A 146 -23.33 -17.27 1.13
CA GLY A 146 -24.17 -17.11 -0.06
C GLY A 146 -24.58 -15.66 -0.33
N LYS A 147 -23.79 -14.68 0.11
CA LYS A 147 -24.03 -13.26 -0.14
C LYS A 147 -23.83 -12.92 -1.62
N THR A 148 -24.40 -11.79 -2.03
CA THR A 148 -24.18 -11.26 -3.39
C THR A 148 -22.68 -11.13 -3.69
N VAL A 149 -22.27 -11.51 -4.89
CA VAL A 149 -20.88 -11.37 -5.34
C VAL A 149 -20.54 -9.89 -5.45
N SER A 150 -19.87 -9.37 -4.45
CA SER A 150 -19.34 -8.01 -4.41
C SER A 150 -18.19 -7.97 -3.41
N PHE A 151 -17.25 -7.06 -3.63
CA PHE A 151 -16.17 -6.82 -2.67
C PHE A 151 -16.28 -5.40 -2.15
N GLU A 152 -16.60 -5.25 -0.88
CA GLU A 152 -16.67 -3.95 -0.21
C GLU A 152 -15.29 -3.62 0.39
N LEU A 153 -14.68 -2.54 -0.10
CA LEU A 153 -13.41 -2.04 0.43
C LEU A 153 -13.62 -1.46 1.83
N GLN A 154 -12.74 -1.84 2.74
CA GLN A 154 -12.73 -1.27 4.09
C GLN A 154 -11.31 -0.81 4.40
N GLN A 155 -11.16 0.44 4.79
CA GLN A 155 -9.85 1.04 5.07
C GLN A 155 -9.04 0.26 6.11
N LYS A 156 -9.71 -0.33 7.11
CA LYS A 156 -9.07 -1.23 8.08
C LYS A 156 -8.40 -2.47 7.49
N ASP A 157 -8.60 -2.75 6.19
CA ASP A 157 -7.91 -3.84 5.50
C ASP A 157 -6.45 -3.49 5.24
N VAL A 158 -6.12 -2.22 5.18
CA VAL A 158 -4.80 -1.71 4.80
C VAL A 158 -4.14 -0.84 5.86
N VAL A 159 -4.85 -0.44 6.91
CA VAL A 159 -4.30 0.33 8.02
C VAL A 159 -4.79 -0.20 9.36
N SER A 160 -3.90 -0.28 10.34
CA SER A 160 -4.20 -0.75 11.70
C SER A 160 -4.82 0.34 12.59
N SER A 161 -4.66 1.62 12.22
CA SER A 161 -5.19 2.79 12.94
C SER A 161 -6.05 3.64 12.03
N ASP A 162 -6.93 4.48 12.60
CA ASP A 162 -7.71 5.40 11.79
C ASP A 162 -6.80 6.49 11.21
N ILE A 163 -6.62 6.49 9.88
CA ILE A 163 -5.79 7.44 9.16
C ILE A 163 -6.43 8.85 9.11
N HIS A 164 -7.74 8.94 9.38
CA HIS A 164 -8.51 10.19 9.37
C HIS A 164 -8.50 10.93 10.71
N GLU A 165 -7.79 10.41 11.71
CA GLU A 165 -7.60 11.10 12.99
C GLU A 165 -6.60 12.26 12.86
N TRP A 166 -6.72 13.25 13.75
CA TRP A 166 -5.68 14.25 13.96
C TRP A 166 -4.44 13.57 14.54
N ASP A 167 -3.27 13.82 14.00
CA ASP A 167 -2.04 13.18 14.43
C ASP A 167 -0.96 14.17 14.89
N ASP A 168 -0.31 13.83 16.01
CA ASP A 168 0.96 14.38 16.40
C ASP A 168 2.00 13.32 16.03
N TYR A 169 2.74 13.56 14.98
CA TYR A 169 3.69 12.62 14.42
C TYR A 169 4.60 12.03 15.51
N PHE A 170 4.36 10.78 15.87
CA PHE A 170 5.24 9.96 16.70
C PHE A 170 5.44 8.59 16.04
N ARG A 171 6.70 8.21 15.84
CA ARG A 171 7.04 6.98 15.16
C ARG A 171 7.84 6.05 16.07
N ILE A 172 7.43 4.78 16.12
CA ILE A 172 8.24 3.67 16.63
C ILE A 172 8.71 2.88 15.39
N ASP A 173 10.02 2.86 15.13
CA ASP A 173 10.60 2.06 14.06
C ASP A 173 10.72 0.60 14.51
N VAL A 174 9.92 -0.28 13.92
CA VAL A 174 10.03 -1.73 14.09
C VAL A 174 10.54 -2.28 12.77
N GLY A 175 11.85 -2.22 12.56
CA GLY A 175 12.48 -2.63 11.30
C GLY A 175 12.20 -4.08 10.94
N HIS A 176 11.74 -4.32 9.73
CA HIS A 176 11.68 -5.65 9.14
C HIS A 176 13.00 -5.92 8.40
N TYR A 177 13.65 -7.04 8.71
CA TYR A 177 14.93 -7.41 8.08
C TYR A 177 14.77 -8.57 7.12
N ILE A 178 15.04 -8.31 5.84
CA ILE A 178 15.32 -9.38 4.86
C ILE A 178 16.81 -9.70 4.96
N LYS A 179 17.14 -10.92 5.37
CA LYS A 179 18.53 -11.33 5.65
C LYS A 179 19.39 -11.51 4.41
N ASP A 180 18.82 -11.78 3.24
CA ASP A 180 19.57 -12.11 2.01
C ASP A 180 19.15 -11.23 0.83
N ILE A 181 19.80 -10.07 0.72
CA ILE A 181 19.54 -9.06 -0.32
C ILE A 181 19.94 -9.60 -1.72
N GLU A 182 21.03 -10.34 -1.83
CA GLU A 182 21.50 -10.85 -3.13
C GLU A 182 20.56 -11.94 -3.66
N LEU A 183 20.07 -12.82 -2.80
CA LEU A 183 19.05 -13.81 -3.17
C LEU A 183 17.79 -13.12 -3.69
N MET A 184 17.31 -12.07 -3.02
CA MET A 184 16.13 -11.31 -3.44
C MET A 184 16.33 -10.62 -4.80
N ARG A 185 17.51 -10.05 -5.04
CA ARG A 185 17.87 -9.46 -6.35
C ARG A 185 17.89 -10.50 -7.45
N ASP A 186 18.46 -11.67 -7.16
CA ASP A 186 18.53 -12.77 -8.12
C ASP A 186 17.15 -13.33 -8.45
N LEU A 187 16.29 -13.53 -7.46
CA LEU A 187 14.90 -13.95 -7.67
C LEU A 187 14.11 -12.93 -8.50
N LYS A 188 14.25 -11.62 -8.21
CA LYS A 188 13.64 -10.56 -9.01
C LYS A 188 14.10 -10.61 -10.46
N ARG A 189 15.39 -10.73 -10.69
CA ARG A 189 15.96 -10.83 -12.04
C ARG A 189 15.45 -12.05 -12.78
N GLN A 190 15.52 -13.24 -12.17
CA GLN A 190 15.02 -14.49 -12.75
C GLN A 190 13.54 -14.41 -13.09
N GLY A 191 12.70 -13.81 -12.20
CA GLY A 191 11.29 -13.61 -12.48
C GLY A 191 11.03 -12.78 -13.75
N VAL A 192 11.78 -11.67 -13.93
CA VAL A 192 11.67 -10.83 -15.13
C VAL A 192 12.19 -11.55 -16.38
N GLU A 193 13.29 -12.32 -16.27
CA GLU A 193 13.82 -13.15 -17.36
C GLU A 193 12.78 -14.18 -17.81
N MET A 194 12.19 -14.92 -16.87
CA MET A 194 11.14 -15.91 -17.17
C MET A 194 9.90 -15.25 -17.81
N LEU A 195 9.50 -14.07 -17.34
CA LEU A 195 8.42 -13.31 -17.94
C LEU A 195 8.68 -12.96 -19.41
N VAL A 196 9.87 -12.40 -19.69
CA VAL A 196 10.24 -11.98 -21.05
C VAL A 196 10.46 -13.19 -21.97
N ASP A 197 10.99 -14.29 -21.44
CA ASP A 197 11.19 -15.54 -22.19
C ASP A 197 9.86 -16.23 -22.58
N ALA A 198 8.75 -15.90 -21.91
CA ALA A 198 7.41 -16.34 -22.31
C ALA A 198 6.83 -15.54 -23.51
N PHE A 199 7.37 -14.37 -23.87
CA PHE A 199 6.81 -13.49 -24.91
C PHE A 199 6.71 -14.16 -26.30
N PRO A 200 7.66 -14.97 -26.79
CA PRO A 200 7.50 -15.66 -28.05
C PRO A 200 6.27 -16.56 -28.11
N VAL A 201 5.95 -17.24 -26.98
CA VAL A 201 4.77 -18.10 -26.84
C VAL A 201 3.50 -17.23 -26.82
N TRP A 202 3.53 -16.11 -26.07
CA TRP A 202 2.39 -15.21 -26.02
C TRP A 202 2.04 -14.59 -27.37
N ARG A 203 3.04 -14.23 -28.19
CA ARG A 203 2.82 -13.72 -29.56
C ARG A 203 2.09 -14.69 -30.47
N GLN A 204 2.24 -15.98 -30.24
CA GLN A 204 1.57 -17.03 -31.01
C GLN A 204 0.20 -17.42 -30.43
N SER A 205 -0.11 -16.94 -29.22
CA SER A 205 -1.36 -17.26 -28.55
C SER A 205 -2.55 -16.56 -29.24
N ILE A 206 -3.61 -17.34 -29.44
CA ILE A 206 -4.90 -16.86 -29.98
C ILE A 206 -5.92 -16.54 -28.87
N HIS A 207 -5.52 -16.66 -27.60
CA HIS A 207 -6.40 -16.38 -26.47
C HIS A 207 -6.91 -14.95 -26.52
N THR A 208 -8.18 -14.77 -26.20
CA THR A 208 -8.78 -13.47 -25.95
C THR A 208 -8.29 -12.92 -24.60
N PHE A 209 -8.53 -11.63 -24.37
CA PHE A 209 -8.20 -11.00 -23.08
C PHE A 209 -8.84 -11.74 -21.88
N GLU A 210 -10.13 -12.07 -21.99
CA GLU A 210 -10.86 -12.77 -20.91
C GLU A 210 -10.35 -14.20 -20.70
N GLN A 211 -9.89 -14.87 -21.74
CA GLN A 211 -9.23 -16.17 -21.61
C GLN A 211 -7.89 -16.05 -20.90
N ASP A 212 -7.10 -15.01 -21.18
CA ASP A 212 -5.86 -14.75 -20.47
C ASP A 212 -6.12 -14.42 -18.99
N VAL A 213 -7.15 -13.62 -18.68
CA VAL A 213 -7.57 -13.36 -17.28
C VAL A 213 -7.95 -14.64 -16.56
N ALA A 214 -8.73 -15.51 -17.20
CA ALA A 214 -9.14 -16.79 -16.61
C ALA A 214 -7.95 -17.72 -16.37
N ILE A 215 -6.94 -17.70 -17.23
CA ILE A 215 -5.68 -18.45 -17.06
C ILE A 215 -4.93 -17.91 -15.83
N GLU A 216 -4.77 -16.59 -15.73
CA GLU A 216 -4.05 -15.98 -14.58
C GLU A 216 -4.76 -16.27 -13.24
N LEU A 217 -6.10 -16.19 -13.19
CA LEU A 217 -6.87 -16.53 -11.99
C LEU A 217 -6.64 -17.98 -11.57
N ARG A 218 -6.63 -18.90 -12.54
CA ARG A 218 -6.39 -20.32 -12.27
C ARG A 218 -4.96 -20.57 -11.77
N GLU A 219 -3.97 -19.95 -12.37
CA GLU A 219 -2.57 -20.09 -11.94
C GLU A 219 -2.33 -19.44 -10.56
N ALA A 220 -3.00 -18.32 -10.24
CA ALA A 220 -2.98 -17.73 -8.91
C ALA A 220 -3.56 -18.70 -7.86
N ALA A 221 -4.75 -19.25 -8.10
CA ALA A 221 -5.37 -20.24 -7.21
C ALA A 221 -4.48 -21.47 -7.01
N LYS A 222 -3.89 -21.98 -8.11
CA LYS A 222 -2.97 -23.11 -8.09
C LYS A 222 -1.72 -22.82 -7.25
N SER A 223 -1.17 -21.63 -7.35
CA SER A 223 0.02 -21.22 -6.59
C SER A 223 -0.21 -21.25 -5.07
N TYR A 224 -1.39 -20.80 -4.59
CA TYR A 224 -1.75 -20.89 -3.16
C TYR A 224 -1.85 -22.34 -2.69
N VAL A 225 -2.51 -23.20 -3.47
CA VAL A 225 -2.67 -24.61 -3.15
C VAL A 225 -1.33 -25.34 -3.14
N GLU A 226 -0.48 -25.10 -4.14
CA GLU A 226 0.85 -25.70 -4.22
C GLU A 226 1.78 -25.26 -3.08
N ALA A 227 1.73 -23.97 -2.71
CA ALA A 227 2.51 -23.44 -1.59
C ALA A 227 2.11 -24.13 -0.27
N TYR A 228 0.81 -24.28 -0.03
CA TYR A 228 0.29 -25.00 1.13
C TYR A 228 0.72 -26.47 1.17
N PHE A 229 0.59 -27.19 0.08
CA PHE A 229 0.98 -28.61 0.03
C PHE A 229 2.50 -28.80 0.17
N LYS A 230 3.32 -27.92 -0.40
CA LYS A 230 4.77 -27.94 -0.21
C LYS A 230 5.13 -27.75 1.27
N TYR A 231 4.49 -26.77 1.93
CA TYR A 231 4.64 -26.53 3.36
C TYR A 231 4.23 -27.76 4.19
N ALA A 232 3.04 -28.30 3.97
CA ALA A 232 2.54 -29.47 4.66
C ALA A 232 3.45 -30.72 4.47
N ALA A 233 3.98 -30.92 3.26
CA ALA A 233 4.91 -32.00 2.97
C ALA A 233 6.25 -31.84 3.71
N ARG A 234 6.78 -30.63 3.83
CA ARG A 234 7.99 -30.36 4.63
C ARG A 234 7.79 -30.76 6.09
N ILE A 235 6.67 -30.32 6.71
CA ILE A 235 6.32 -30.69 8.09
C ILE A 235 6.20 -32.22 8.23
N ALA A 236 5.48 -32.88 7.31
CA ALA A 236 5.30 -34.33 7.34
C ALA A 236 6.62 -35.11 7.21
N ASN A 237 7.62 -34.55 6.54
CA ASN A 237 8.96 -35.11 6.39
C ASN A 237 9.92 -34.72 7.55
N GLY A 238 9.42 -34.06 8.61
CA GLY A 238 10.22 -33.69 9.77
C GLY A 238 11.03 -32.41 9.62
N ASP A 239 10.83 -31.62 8.56
CA ASP A 239 11.42 -30.30 8.42
C ASP A 239 10.59 -29.27 9.22
N TYR A 240 10.79 -29.27 10.53
CA TYR A 240 10.07 -28.35 11.44
C TYR A 240 10.53 -26.90 11.30
N ALA A 241 11.65 -26.61 10.61
CA ALA A 241 12.02 -25.24 10.28
C ALA A 241 10.98 -24.56 9.38
N ALA A 242 10.20 -25.32 8.61
CA ALA A 242 9.08 -24.80 7.84
C ALA A 242 8.01 -24.08 8.70
N LEU A 243 7.90 -24.39 10.01
CA LEU A 243 7.00 -23.65 10.92
C LEU A 243 7.40 -22.20 11.08
N LEU A 244 8.68 -21.87 10.86
CA LEU A 244 9.16 -20.48 10.89
C LEU A 244 8.81 -19.69 9.60
N ASP A 245 8.46 -20.42 8.53
CA ASP A 245 8.01 -19.82 7.27
C ASP A 245 6.48 -19.57 7.28
N SER A 246 5.74 -20.23 8.19
CA SER A 246 4.31 -19.99 8.42
C SER A 246 4.14 -18.70 9.26
N PRO A 247 3.11 -17.86 9.02
CA PRO A 247 1.98 -18.10 8.09
C PRO A 247 2.25 -17.64 6.64
N ILE A 248 3.40 -17.04 6.32
CA ILE A 248 3.63 -16.40 5.01
C ILE A 248 3.47 -17.39 3.84
N ILE A 249 4.06 -18.59 3.97
CA ILE A 249 4.03 -19.60 2.90
C ILE A 249 2.69 -20.32 2.79
N SER A 250 2.05 -20.66 3.93
CA SER A 250 0.80 -21.44 3.97
C SER A 250 -0.44 -20.57 4.13
N MET A 251 -0.27 -19.25 4.36
CA MET A 251 -1.23 -18.36 4.98
C MET A 251 -2.62 -18.34 4.33
N VAL A 252 -2.71 -18.42 3.00
CA VAL A 252 -4.01 -18.31 2.34
C VAL A 252 -4.87 -19.55 2.61
N VAL A 253 -4.40 -20.74 2.22
CA VAL A 253 -5.18 -21.99 2.40
C VAL A 253 -5.41 -22.27 3.87
N GLU A 254 -4.43 -22.03 4.72
CA GLU A 254 -4.51 -22.22 6.17
C GLU A 254 -5.57 -21.30 6.79
N ALA A 255 -5.61 -20.03 6.40
CA ALA A 255 -6.63 -19.07 6.84
C ALA A 255 -8.05 -19.47 6.36
N LEU A 256 -8.18 -19.94 5.12
CA LEU A 256 -9.46 -20.44 4.61
C LEU A 256 -9.93 -21.69 5.38
N LEU A 257 -9.03 -22.60 5.73
CA LEU A 257 -9.35 -23.75 6.58
C LEU A 257 -9.87 -23.32 7.96
N HIS A 258 -9.30 -22.26 8.55
CA HIS A 258 -9.77 -21.70 9.82
C HIS A 258 -11.17 -21.07 9.75
N CYS A 259 -11.65 -20.66 8.57
CA CYS A 259 -13.01 -20.17 8.37
C CYS A 259 -14.07 -21.30 8.34
N LEU A 260 -13.66 -22.55 8.24
CA LEU A 260 -14.54 -23.70 8.19
C LEU A 260 -14.78 -24.29 9.60
N PRO A 261 -15.90 -25.04 9.81
CA PRO A 261 -16.13 -25.72 11.08
C PRO A 261 -14.99 -26.68 11.43
N LYS A 262 -14.52 -26.64 12.67
CA LYS A 262 -13.37 -27.44 13.13
C LYS A 262 -13.48 -28.95 12.92
N ASN A 263 -14.71 -29.47 12.83
CA ASN A 263 -14.99 -30.89 12.66
C ASN A 263 -15.27 -31.27 11.18
N SER A 264 -15.05 -30.37 10.24
CA SER A 264 -15.23 -30.68 8.81
C SER A 264 -14.17 -31.68 8.35
N PRO A 265 -14.56 -32.73 7.60
CA PRO A 265 -13.58 -33.62 7.00
C PRO A 265 -12.59 -32.84 6.11
N PRO A 266 -11.28 -33.19 6.16
CA PRO A 266 -10.27 -32.48 5.37
C PRO A 266 -10.58 -32.45 3.87
N GLU A 267 -11.08 -33.54 3.31
CA GLU A 267 -11.44 -33.63 1.91
C GLU A 267 -12.57 -32.67 1.53
N GLU A 268 -13.62 -32.57 2.34
CA GLU A 268 -14.73 -31.65 2.12
C GLU A 268 -14.28 -30.18 2.23
N SER A 269 -13.39 -29.91 3.19
CA SER A 269 -12.79 -28.58 3.39
C SER A 269 -12.01 -28.15 2.17
N LEU A 270 -11.11 -28.99 1.66
CA LEU A 270 -10.32 -28.71 0.47
C LEU A 270 -11.18 -28.59 -0.79
N LYS A 271 -12.22 -29.44 -0.93
CA LYS A 271 -13.19 -29.35 -2.03
C LYS A 271 -13.93 -28.02 -2.02
N LYS A 272 -14.34 -27.52 -0.85
CA LYS A 272 -15.01 -26.22 -0.69
C LYS A 272 -14.09 -25.05 -1.03
N ILE A 273 -12.84 -25.10 -0.60
CA ILE A 273 -11.80 -24.11 -0.95
C ILE A 273 -11.54 -24.12 -2.47
N GLY A 274 -11.43 -25.31 -3.07
CA GLY A 274 -11.27 -25.44 -4.51
C GLY A 274 -12.45 -24.87 -5.32
N ALA A 275 -13.69 -25.07 -4.84
CA ALA A 275 -14.88 -24.48 -5.44
C ALA A 275 -14.89 -22.94 -5.31
N PHE A 276 -14.47 -22.40 -4.18
CA PHE A 276 -14.31 -20.95 -4.00
C PHE A 276 -13.30 -20.35 -5.00
N PHE A 277 -12.15 -20.98 -5.18
CA PHE A 277 -11.13 -20.50 -6.14
C PHE A 277 -11.62 -20.51 -7.60
N GLN A 278 -12.66 -21.29 -7.92
CA GLN A 278 -13.30 -21.33 -9.24
C GLN A 278 -14.53 -20.41 -9.33
N SER A 279 -14.89 -19.73 -8.25
CA SER A 279 -16.08 -18.88 -8.18
C SER A 279 -15.80 -17.41 -8.56
N GLU A 280 -16.87 -16.70 -8.88
CA GLU A 280 -16.81 -15.26 -9.11
C GLU A 280 -16.34 -14.48 -7.87
N TYR A 281 -16.56 -14.98 -6.66
CA TYR A 281 -16.07 -14.34 -5.43
C TYR A 281 -14.55 -14.19 -5.44
N PHE A 282 -13.82 -15.17 -5.94
CA PHE A 282 -12.37 -15.09 -6.04
C PHE A 282 -11.91 -14.08 -7.10
N SER A 283 -12.57 -14.05 -8.27
CA SER A 283 -12.22 -13.13 -9.35
C SER A 283 -12.55 -11.66 -9.03
N GLU A 284 -13.50 -11.40 -8.12
CA GLU A 284 -13.90 -10.05 -7.70
C GLU A 284 -13.01 -9.45 -6.61
N ILE A 285 -12.12 -10.25 -6.00
CA ILE A 285 -11.13 -9.74 -5.04
C ILE A 285 -10.27 -8.67 -5.70
N PRO A 286 -10.09 -7.49 -5.11
CA PRO A 286 -9.38 -6.37 -5.74
C PRO A 286 -7.99 -6.73 -6.24
N TYR A 287 -7.20 -7.41 -5.43
CA TYR A 287 -5.88 -7.89 -5.83
C TYR A 287 -5.94 -8.84 -7.05
N GLN A 288 -6.86 -9.81 -7.04
CA GLN A 288 -7.01 -10.75 -8.15
C GLN A 288 -7.53 -10.06 -9.41
N TRP A 289 -8.52 -9.18 -9.25
CA TRP A 289 -9.06 -8.40 -10.36
C TRP A 289 -7.97 -7.59 -11.07
N LEU A 290 -7.17 -6.85 -10.32
CA LEU A 290 -6.14 -5.97 -10.89
C LEU A 290 -4.95 -6.75 -11.42
N SER A 291 -4.35 -7.64 -10.63
CA SER A 291 -3.14 -8.36 -11.03
C SER A 291 -3.36 -9.19 -12.30
N THR A 292 -4.46 -9.94 -12.37
CA THR A 292 -4.74 -10.79 -13.54
C THR A 292 -5.01 -9.97 -14.81
N ARG A 293 -5.67 -8.81 -14.68
CA ARG A 293 -5.92 -7.92 -15.82
C ARG A 293 -4.69 -7.15 -16.25
N VAL A 294 -3.82 -6.76 -15.33
CA VAL A 294 -2.51 -6.16 -15.66
C VAL A 294 -1.67 -7.16 -16.46
N PHE A 295 -1.62 -8.43 -16.04
CA PHE A 295 -0.95 -9.48 -16.81
C PHE A 295 -1.60 -9.72 -18.17
N ALA A 296 -2.93 -9.79 -18.26
CA ALA A 296 -3.64 -9.95 -19.53
C ALA A 296 -3.40 -8.76 -20.47
N THR A 297 -3.33 -7.52 -19.94
CA THR A 297 -2.98 -6.33 -20.72
C THR A 297 -1.55 -6.41 -21.26
N LEU A 298 -0.59 -6.82 -20.42
CA LEU A 298 0.80 -7.02 -20.88
C LEU A 298 0.86 -8.08 -21.98
N LYS A 299 0.14 -9.21 -21.83
CA LYS A 299 0.06 -10.24 -22.88
C LYS A 299 -0.54 -9.69 -24.18
N ASP A 300 -1.63 -8.91 -24.10
CA ASP A 300 -2.25 -8.28 -25.25
C ASP A 300 -1.29 -7.30 -25.96
N MET A 301 -0.55 -6.48 -25.21
CA MET A 301 0.48 -5.61 -25.76
C MET A 301 1.59 -6.41 -26.48
N VAL A 302 2.03 -7.52 -25.90
CA VAL A 302 3.04 -8.40 -26.52
C VAL A 302 2.51 -9.03 -27.80
N LYS A 303 1.25 -9.48 -27.83
CA LYS A 303 0.58 -10.01 -29.04
C LYS A 303 0.49 -8.97 -30.14
N ARG A 304 0.29 -7.70 -29.80
CA ARG A 304 0.26 -6.55 -30.72
C ARG A 304 1.65 -6.05 -31.14
N GLY A 305 2.73 -6.72 -30.73
CA GLY A 305 4.09 -6.42 -31.15
C GLY A 305 4.89 -5.52 -30.21
N ALA A 306 4.42 -5.29 -28.98
CA ALA A 306 5.25 -4.63 -27.99
C ALA A 306 6.39 -5.54 -27.52
N TYR A 307 7.47 -4.92 -27.00
CA TYR A 307 8.62 -5.63 -26.39
C TYR A 307 9.31 -6.64 -27.33
N VAL A 308 9.48 -6.30 -28.61
CA VAL A 308 10.12 -7.20 -29.60
C VAL A 308 11.58 -7.50 -29.25
N ASN A 309 12.32 -6.49 -28.79
CA ASN A 309 13.71 -6.65 -28.39
C ASN A 309 13.78 -7.12 -26.93
N ARG A 310 14.39 -8.29 -26.70
CA ARG A 310 14.49 -8.93 -25.38
C ARG A 310 15.23 -8.05 -24.36
N GLU A 311 16.35 -7.45 -24.74
CA GLU A 311 17.16 -6.63 -23.83
C GLU A 311 16.39 -5.36 -23.39
N SER A 312 15.74 -4.71 -24.35
CA SER A 312 14.85 -3.57 -24.05
C SER A 312 13.66 -3.97 -23.16
N ALA A 313 13.10 -5.15 -23.37
CA ALA A 313 12.02 -5.67 -22.55
C ALA A 313 12.47 -5.91 -21.10
N LEU A 314 13.61 -6.58 -20.89
CA LEU A 314 14.19 -6.80 -19.56
C LEU A 314 14.44 -5.49 -18.82
N LYS A 315 14.97 -4.47 -19.52
CA LYS A 315 15.22 -3.15 -18.92
C LYS A 315 13.91 -2.44 -18.53
N ARG A 316 12.88 -2.48 -19.39
CA ARG A 316 11.62 -1.77 -19.17
C ARG A 316 10.73 -2.44 -18.14
N LEU A 317 10.81 -3.76 -18.02
CA LEU A 317 9.97 -4.55 -17.11
C LEU A 317 10.72 -4.94 -15.82
N GLY A 318 11.89 -4.38 -15.56
CA GLY A 318 12.70 -4.70 -14.39
C GLY A 318 12.02 -4.50 -13.04
N GLY A 319 11.06 -3.58 -12.95
CA GLY A 319 10.22 -3.31 -11.77
C GLY A 319 8.83 -3.94 -11.82
N PHE A 320 8.42 -4.51 -12.96
CA PHE A 320 7.03 -4.88 -13.26
C PHE A 320 6.28 -5.59 -12.12
N PHE A 321 6.91 -6.58 -11.48
CA PHE A 321 6.24 -7.35 -10.43
C PHE A 321 5.98 -6.54 -9.17
N GLN A 322 6.91 -5.66 -8.78
CA GLN A 322 6.74 -4.77 -7.64
C GLN A 322 5.70 -3.70 -7.95
N ASP A 323 5.83 -3.04 -9.10
CA ASP A 323 4.88 -2.01 -9.55
C ASP A 323 3.46 -2.57 -9.65
N MET A 324 3.31 -3.80 -10.17
CA MET A 324 2.02 -4.51 -10.21
C MET A 324 1.49 -4.79 -8.81
N LYS A 325 2.35 -5.22 -7.86
CA LYS A 325 1.95 -5.43 -6.46
C LYS A 325 1.50 -4.13 -5.80
N HIS A 326 2.27 -3.03 -5.94
CA HIS A 326 1.88 -1.73 -5.42
C HIS A 326 0.47 -1.36 -5.88
N VAL A 327 0.22 -1.42 -7.18
CA VAL A 327 -1.07 -1.07 -7.79
C VAL A 327 -2.18 -2.02 -7.33
N SER A 328 -1.98 -3.32 -7.43
CA SER A 328 -3.04 -4.30 -7.21
C SER A 328 -3.47 -4.40 -5.74
N ILE A 329 -2.56 -4.14 -4.80
CA ILE A 329 -2.83 -4.25 -3.38
C ILE A 329 -3.35 -2.93 -2.81
N TYR A 330 -2.71 -1.80 -3.13
CA TYR A 330 -2.96 -0.54 -2.42
C TYR A 330 -3.81 0.46 -3.19
N ALA A 331 -3.76 0.48 -4.54
CA ALA A 331 -4.52 1.47 -5.30
C ALA A 331 -6.03 1.47 -5.01
N PRO A 332 -6.70 0.32 -4.79
CA PRO A 332 -8.12 0.30 -4.44
C PRO A 332 -8.48 1.10 -3.18
N TYR A 333 -7.53 1.34 -2.29
CA TYR A 333 -7.73 2.03 -1.00
C TYR A 333 -7.28 3.49 -1.00
N CYS A 334 -6.81 3.99 -2.15
CA CYS A 334 -6.27 5.33 -2.28
C CYS A 334 -7.21 6.27 -3.04
N ASP A 335 -7.18 7.56 -2.70
CA ASP A 335 -7.83 8.60 -3.52
C ASP A 335 -6.98 8.97 -4.74
N ALA A 336 -5.65 8.84 -4.60
CA ALA A 336 -4.70 9.11 -5.67
C ALA A 336 -3.48 8.19 -5.59
N PHE A 337 -2.91 7.89 -6.75
CA PHE A 337 -1.74 7.01 -6.88
C PHE A 337 -0.76 7.59 -7.92
N VAL A 338 0.50 7.77 -7.53
CA VAL A 338 1.58 8.19 -8.43
C VAL A 338 2.42 6.98 -8.79
N MET A 339 2.59 6.72 -10.08
CA MET A 339 3.36 5.59 -10.60
C MET A 339 4.20 5.98 -11.80
N ASP A 340 5.09 5.10 -12.23
CA ASP A 340 5.88 5.32 -13.43
C ASP A 340 5.01 5.32 -14.71
N GLN A 341 5.57 5.82 -15.81
CA GLN A 341 4.85 5.94 -17.08
C GLN A 341 4.49 4.59 -17.71
N ALA A 342 5.29 3.55 -17.48
CA ALA A 342 5.08 2.24 -18.07
C ALA A 342 3.88 1.54 -17.40
N MET A 343 3.84 1.58 -16.06
CA MET A 343 2.71 1.05 -15.30
C MET A 343 1.45 1.88 -15.51
N ALA A 344 1.55 3.21 -15.56
CA ALA A 344 0.42 4.09 -15.87
C ALA A 344 -0.20 3.78 -17.23
N ALA A 345 0.63 3.49 -18.24
CA ALA A 345 0.14 3.09 -19.57
C ALA A 345 -0.57 1.71 -19.56
N LEU A 346 -0.12 0.78 -18.73
CA LEU A 346 -0.78 -0.52 -18.56
C LEU A 346 -2.14 -0.38 -17.89
N VAL A 347 -2.20 0.32 -16.75
CA VAL A 347 -3.45 0.44 -15.98
C VAL A 347 -4.48 1.38 -16.61
N ALA A 348 -4.08 2.17 -17.61
CA ALA A 348 -4.99 2.97 -18.43
C ALA A 348 -5.89 2.13 -19.36
N ASP A 349 -5.65 0.81 -19.48
CA ASP A 349 -6.53 -0.07 -20.26
C ASP A 349 -7.95 -0.08 -19.67
N PRO A 350 -8.99 0.26 -20.45
CA PRO A 350 -10.37 0.33 -19.97
C PRO A 350 -10.88 -0.98 -19.34
N ARG A 351 -10.29 -2.13 -19.72
CA ARG A 351 -10.66 -3.45 -19.17
C ARG A 351 -10.18 -3.67 -17.74
N ILE A 352 -9.17 -2.91 -17.28
CA ILE A 352 -8.74 -2.87 -15.88
C ILE A 352 -9.70 -2.03 -15.05
N ALA A 353 -10.18 -0.91 -15.64
CA ALA A 353 -11.14 0.02 -15.04
C ALA A 353 -10.71 0.55 -13.66
N LEU A 354 -9.41 0.73 -13.43
CA LEU A 354 -8.86 1.07 -12.10
C LEU A 354 -9.51 2.33 -11.51
N GLU A 355 -9.54 3.44 -12.26
CA GLU A 355 -10.15 4.69 -11.81
C GLU A 355 -11.68 4.57 -11.68
N ALA A 356 -12.34 3.95 -12.67
CA ALA A 356 -13.80 3.83 -12.70
C ALA A 356 -14.33 2.90 -11.58
N ARG A 357 -13.58 1.84 -11.26
CA ARG A 357 -14.00 0.84 -10.27
C ARG A 357 -13.72 1.25 -8.84
N TYR A 358 -12.59 1.90 -8.59
CA TYR A 358 -12.10 2.19 -7.24
C TYR A 358 -12.07 3.69 -6.90
N GLY A 359 -12.35 4.57 -7.85
CA GLY A 359 -12.38 6.02 -7.62
C GLY A 359 -11.00 6.65 -7.44
N VAL A 360 -9.91 5.90 -7.69
CA VAL A 360 -8.54 6.36 -7.53
C VAL A 360 -8.09 7.21 -8.74
N ARG A 361 -7.47 8.36 -8.51
CA ARG A 361 -6.86 9.17 -9.58
C ARG A 361 -5.43 8.69 -9.84
N ILE A 362 -5.09 8.42 -11.10
CA ILE A 362 -3.74 7.96 -11.48
C ILE A 362 -2.90 9.12 -12.00
N PHE A 363 -1.73 9.29 -11.40
CA PHE A 363 -0.76 10.30 -11.79
C PHE A 363 0.58 9.67 -12.21
N SER A 364 1.20 10.28 -13.21
CA SER A 364 2.52 9.94 -13.72
C SER A 364 3.21 11.19 -14.27
N LEU A 365 4.40 11.04 -14.83
CA LEU A 365 5.06 12.16 -15.51
C LEU A 365 4.27 12.70 -16.73
N ASN A 366 3.30 11.95 -17.27
CA ASN A 366 2.49 12.39 -18.41
C ASN A 366 1.41 13.41 -18.01
N ASN A 367 0.96 13.39 -16.75
CA ASN A 367 -0.07 14.28 -16.23
C ASN A 367 0.36 14.94 -14.91
N TRP A 368 1.65 15.30 -14.80
CA TRP A 368 2.27 15.82 -13.59
C TRP A 368 1.60 17.10 -13.07
N ASP A 369 1.20 17.98 -13.96
CA ASP A 369 0.52 19.22 -13.56
C ASP A 369 -0.85 18.94 -12.94
N ALA A 370 -1.52 17.87 -13.33
CA ALA A 370 -2.77 17.43 -12.71
C ALA A 370 -2.56 16.95 -11.26
N LEU A 371 -1.41 16.33 -10.94
CA LEU A 371 -1.05 16.01 -9.55
C LEU A 371 -0.93 17.29 -8.70
N LEU A 372 -0.20 18.29 -9.20
CA LEU A 372 -0.02 19.55 -8.47
C LEU A 372 -1.35 20.30 -8.30
N ALA A 373 -2.17 20.34 -9.35
CA ALA A 373 -3.50 20.94 -9.28
C ALA A 373 -4.42 20.22 -8.28
N TRP A 374 -4.36 18.88 -8.22
CA TRP A 374 -5.11 18.12 -7.25
C TRP A 374 -4.69 18.41 -5.80
N LEU A 375 -3.39 18.57 -5.54
CA LEU A 375 -2.89 18.98 -4.23
C LEU A 375 -3.35 20.39 -3.85
N ASP A 376 -3.39 21.31 -4.82
CA ASP A 376 -3.89 22.67 -4.60
C ASP A 376 -5.41 22.69 -4.34
N GLU A 377 -6.19 21.84 -5.02
CA GLU A 377 -7.62 21.64 -4.77
C GLU A 377 -7.90 21.22 -3.31
N LEU A 378 -7.05 20.39 -2.71
CA LEU A 378 -7.21 19.96 -1.31
C LEU A 378 -7.10 21.14 -0.35
N GLU A 379 -6.14 22.03 -0.56
CA GLU A 379 -5.98 23.22 0.31
C GLU A 379 -7.11 24.21 0.13
N LEU A 380 -7.60 24.42 -1.09
CA LEU A 380 -8.73 25.32 -1.36
C LEU A 380 -10.03 24.87 -0.69
N GLY A 381 -10.15 23.57 -0.38
CA GLY A 381 -11.29 22.98 0.33
C GLY A 381 -11.28 23.19 1.86
N LEU A 382 -10.28 23.87 2.43
CA LEU A 382 -10.19 24.10 3.88
C LEU A 382 -11.35 24.96 4.41
N SER A 383 -12.08 24.41 5.40
CA SER A 383 -13.10 25.16 6.14
C SER A 383 -12.48 26.01 7.26
N GLN A 384 -13.19 27.04 7.72
CA GLN A 384 -12.74 27.81 8.88
C GLN A 384 -12.66 26.94 10.14
N GLU A 385 -13.58 26.02 10.32
CA GLU A 385 -13.58 25.07 11.44
C GLU A 385 -12.31 24.19 11.44
N HIS A 386 -11.86 23.72 10.27
CA HIS A 386 -10.61 22.98 10.15
C HIS A 386 -9.40 23.85 10.49
N LEU A 387 -9.39 25.12 10.06
CA LEU A 387 -8.34 26.08 10.39
C LEU A 387 -8.26 26.35 11.89
N ASP A 388 -9.39 26.46 12.56
CA ASP A 388 -9.45 26.63 14.01
C ASP A 388 -8.93 25.37 14.73
N GLY A 389 -9.24 24.18 14.20
CA GLY A 389 -8.68 22.92 14.66
C GLY A 389 -7.15 22.86 14.52
N LEU A 390 -6.60 23.28 13.37
CA LEU A 390 -5.14 23.39 13.15
C LEU A 390 -4.50 24.35 14.16
N ALA A 391 -5.09 25.52 14.39
CA ALA A 391 -4.59 26.50 15.37
C ALA A 391 -4.64 25.94 16.79
N ALA A 392 -5.64 25.15 17.13
CA ALA A 392 -5.73 24.49 18.42
C ALA A 392 -4.70 23.37 18.60
N ALA A 393 -4.53 22.51 17.58
CA ALA A 393 -3.62 21.36 17.61
C ALA A 393 -2.16 21.80 17.45
N TYR A 394 -1.87 22.74 16.53
CA TYR A 394 -0.50 23.12 16.10
C TYR A 394 -0.28 24.64 16.14
N PRO A 395 -0.37 25.30 17.31
CA PRO A 395 -0.44 26.77 17.44
C PRO A 395 0.79 27.56 16.96
N LYS A 396 1.82 26.90 16.41
CA LYS A 396 3.03 27.56 15.87
C LYS A 396 3.25 27.28 14.37
N MET A 397 2.26 26.70 13.70
CA MET A 397 2.35 26.60 12.24
C MET A 397 2.06 27.97 11.63
N GLU A 398 3.12 28.79 11.48
CA GLU A 398 3.07 29.96 10.62
C GLU A 398 2.87 29.47 9.17
N ARG A 399 1.89 30.04 8.48
CA ARG A 399 1.74 29.85 7.03
C ARG A 399 2.95 30.51 6.36
N THR A 400 3.89 29.71 5.87
CA THR A 400 4.98 30.20 4.99
C THR A 400 4.51 30.28 3.55
#